data_b07bbc1edc6259a52042e52e82591985
#
_entry.id   b07bbc1edc6259a52042e52e82591985
#
_cell.length_a   1.000
_cell.length_b   1.000
_cell.length_c   1.000
_cell.angle_alpha   90.00
_cell.angle_beta   90.00
_cell.angle_gamma   90.00
#
_symmetry.space_group_name_H-M   'P 1'
#
loop_
_entity.id
_entity.type
_entity.pdbx_description
1 polymer ?
#
loop_
_entity_poly.entity_id
_entity_poly.type
_entity_poly.pdbx_seq_one_letter_code
_entity_poly.pdbx_strand_id
1 'polypeptide(L)'
;SERMSEWLSPLLRNGVQFDFPIHRPYKDLSVAEKKVLWTGNKYFAGLTHFFDHLEKETYKIQYRVMLSRYRGKTNCPECQGSRLRMDAGYVKIAGTSLVDLVLWPLSKTKAFFENLELNEHDQQVSRRILIEINNRLEYMDRVGLGYLTLNRLSSTLSGGEFQRIKLATSLGSALVGSMYILDEPSIGLHPRDTERLISVLEMLKNMGNTVIVVEHEEEVMRAADQIIDIGPEAGRHGGNLIFQGNLTEALADKSTDSHTLRFLSGEDRIEVPYFRRKPLAQIEITGASENNLKNVDVAIPLGIMTVVTGVSGSGKSTLIRKILYPAMLRLLQQGTEETGRFREIKGSTNKIASIEMVD
;
A
#
# COMPACT_ATOMS: atom_id res chain seq x y z
N SER A 1 20.17 3.27 26.13
CA SER A 1 20.58 2.32 27.21
C SER A 1 21.89 2.79 27.82
N GLU A 2 22.12 2.55 29.10
CA GLU A 2 23.32 2.99 29.84
C GLU A 2 24.62 2.61 29.12
N ARG A 3 24.71 1.43 28.52
CA ARG A 3 25.87 0.95 27.76
C ARG A 3 26.24 1.79 26.52
N MET A 4 25.31 2.62 26.01
CA MET A 4 25.55 3.48 24.84
C MET A 4 25.84 4.93 25.23
N SER A 5 25.61 5.32 26.48
CA SER A 5 25.98 6.62 27.01
C SER A 5 27.50 6.85 26.95
N GLU A 6 28.30 5.80 27.03
CA GLU A 6 29.76 5.86 26.93
C GLU A 6 30.24 6.54 25.63
N TRP A 7 29.56 6.32 24.51
CA TRP A 7 29.93 6.92 23.22
C TRP A 7 29.65 8.42 23.13
N LEU A 8 28.60 8.89 23.83
CA LEU A 8 28.26 10.31 23.90
C LEU A 8 28.89 11.03 25.08
N SER A 9 29.35 10.30 26.10
CA SER A 9 29.96 10.86 27.29
C SER A 9 31.14 11.80 26.98
N PRO A 10 32.05 11.50 26.03
CA PRO A 10 33.13 12.41 25.64
C PRO A 10 32.60 13.74 25.09
N LEU A 11 31.53 13.72 24.28
CA LEU A 11 30.88 14.94 23.77
C LEU A 11 30.27 15.76 24.92
N LEU A 12 29.55 15.11 25.83
CA LEU A 12 28.87 15.76 26.94
C LEU A 12 29.87 16.38 27.95
N ARG A 13 30.99 15.68 28.19
CA ARG A 13 32.02 16.14 29.16
C ARG A 13 32.90 17.25 28.58
N ASN A 14 33.23 17.18 27.30
CA ASN A 14 34.19 18.05 26.66
C ASN A 14 33.55 19.10 25.74
N GLY A 15 32.23 19.08 25.55
CA GLY A 15 31.53 20.00 24.65
C GLY A 15 31.83 21.46 24.87
N VAL A 16 31.99 21.88 26.12
CA VAL A 16 32.37 23.25 26.49
C VAL A 16 33.75 23.65 25.97
N GLN A 17 34.69 22.69 25.79
CA GLN A 17 36.06 22.98 25.34
C GLN A 17 36.15 23.36 23.85
N PHE A 18 35.11 23.07 23.08
CA PHE A 18 35.00 23.41 21.65
C PHE A 18 33.66 24.06 21.31
N ASP A 19 33.02 24.67 22.31
CA ASP A 19 31.80 25.46 22.18
C ASP A 19 30.62 24.73 21.48
N PHE A 20 30.47 23.45 21.80
CA PHE A 20 29.39 22.66 21.22
C PHE A 20 28.07 22.80 21.99
N PRO A 21 26.96 23.20 21.33
CA PRO A 21 25.69 23.50 22.02
C PRO A 21 24.91 22.20 22.35
N ILE A 22 25.29 21.53 23.43
CA ILE A 22 24.76 20.20 23.83
C ILE A 22 23.24 20.21 23.99
N HIS A 23 22.62 21.30 24.38
CA HIS A 23 21.18 21.41 24.63
C HIS A 23 20.38 21.84 23.40
N ARG A 24 21.05 22.17 22.27
CA ARG A 24 20.37 22.58 21.04
C ARG A 24 19.87 21.38 20.26
N PRO A 25 18.61 21.37 19.79
CA PRO A 25 18.11 20.31 18.92
C PRO A 25 18.96 20.13 17.65
N TYR A 26 19.13 18.91 17.16
CA TYR A 26 19.93 18.61 15.96
C TYR A 26 19.55 19.45 14.74
N LYS A 27 18.25 19.69 14.52
CA LYS A 27 17.74 20.49 13.40
C LYS A 27 18.31 21.93 13.41
N ASP A 28 18.55 22.48 14.60
CA ASP A 28 18.95 23.86 14.82
C ASP A 28 20.49 24.02 14.93
N LEU A 29 21.24 22.91 14.80
CA LEU A 29 22.69 22.93 14.71
C LEU A 29 23.15 23.52 13.38
N SER A 30 24.20 24.32 13.41
CA SER A 30 24.91 24.81 12.21
C SER A 30 25.55 23.67 11.42
N VAL A 31 25.93 23.93 10.18
CA VAL A 31 26.63 22.96 9.32
C VAL A 31 27.95 22.51 9.95
N ALA A 32 28.70 23.43 10.56
CA ALA A 32 29.96 23.14 11.25
C ALA A 32 29.74 22.24 12.48
N GLU A 33 28.75 22.55 13.33
CA GLU A 33 28.39 21.76 14.50
C GLU A 33 27.92 20.35 14.10
N LYS A 34 27.08 20.22 13.05
CA LYS A 34 26.69 18.92 12.49
C LYS A 34 27.89 18.13 12.01
N LYS A 35 28.84 18.78 11.33
CA LYS A 35 30.09 18.12 10.88
C LYS A 35 30.87 17.58 12.07
N VAL A 36 31.09 18.38 13.13
CA VAL A 36 31.78 17.91 14.34
C VAL A 36 31.04 16.74 15.00
N LEU A 37 29.73 16.78 15.07
CA LEU A 37 28.93 15.69 15.64
C LEU A 37 29.12 14.38 14.87
N TRP A 38 29.19 14.43 13.56
CA TRP A 38 29.35 13.24 12.72
C TRP A 38 30.80 12.76 12.59
N THR A 39 31.74 13.65 12.28
CA THR A 39 33.14 13.28 12.02
C THR A 39 34.03 13.29 13.26
N GLY A 40 33.56 13.92 14.35
CA GLY A 40 34.35 14.05 15.57
C GLY A 40 35.40 15.16 15.53
N ASN A 41 36.17 15.23 16.61
CA ASN A 41 37.34 16.09 16.79
C ASN A 41 38.32 15.42 17.78
N LYS A 42 39.35 16.15 18.23
CA LYS A 42 40.35 15.62 19.21
C LYS A 42 39.76 15.15 20.53
N TYR A 43 38.56 15.59 20.90
CA TYR A 43 37.90 15.25 22.16
C TYR A 43 36.75 14.25 22.03
N PHE A 44 36.21 14.07 20.83
CA PHE A 44 35.05 13.23 20.55
C PHE A 44 35.22 12.53 19.19
N ALA A 45 35.10 11.21 19.16
CA ALA A 45 35.35 10.40 17.97
C ALA A 45 34.30 10.57 16.86
N GLY A 46 33.13 11.13 17.15
CA GLY A 46 32.05 11.32 16.18
C GLY A 46 31.11 10.13 16.04
N LEU A 47 29.93 10.41 15.54
CA LEU A 47 28.90 9.37 15.31
C LEU A 47 29.27 8.39 14.20
N THR A 48 30.03 8.83 13.18
CA THR A 48 30.52 7.95 12.12
C THR A 48 31.35 6.81 12.71
N HIS A 49 32.26 7.11 13.60
CA HIS A 49 33.09 6.09 14.26
C HIS A 49 32.27 5.11 15.10
N PHE A 50 31.18 5.58 15.73
CA PHE A 50 30.24 4.72 16.45
C PHE A 50 29.57 3.73 15.49
N PHE A 51 29.06 4.20 14.35
CA PHE A 51 28.42 3.34 13.35
C PHE A 51 29.42 2.38 12.70
N ASP A 52 30.62 2.80 12.39
CA ASP A 52 31.70 1.95 11.88
C ASP A 52 32.04 0.82 12.88
N HIS A 53 32.07 1.13 14.17
CA HIS A 53 32.24 0.12 15.20
C HIS A 53 31.09 -0.91 15.21
N LEU A 54 29.84 -0.44 15.15
CA LEU A 54 28.69 -1.33 15.06
C LEU A 54 28.71 -2.21 13.80
N GLU A 55 29.17 -1.69 12.69
CA GLU A 55 29.31 -2.44 11.43
C GLU A 55 30.38 -3.52 11.49
N LYS A 56 31.52 -3.23 12.09
CA LYS A 56 32.60 -4.21 12.31
C LYS A 56 32.17 -5.34 13.25
N GLU A 57 31.33 -5.04 14.20
CA GLU A 57 30.88 -5.99 15.24
C GLU A 57 29.51 -6.64 14.92
N THR A 58 29.08 -6.64 13.65
CA THR A 58 27.76 -7.18 13.24
C THR A 58 27.57 -8.67 13.49
N TYR A 59 28.62 -9.43 13.78
CA TYR A 59 28.50 -10.81 14.25
C TYR A 59 27.78 -10.93 15.60
N LYS A 60 27.76 -9.85 16.41
CA LYS A 60 26.98 -9.78 17.65
C LYS A 60 25.54 -9.35 17.34
N ILE A 61 24.59 -10.21 17.71
CA ILE A 61 23.14 -9.99 17.44
C ILE A 61 22.65 -8.62 17.92
N GLN A 62 23.10 -8.18 19.10
CA GLN A 62 22.73 -6.90 19.70
C GLN A 62 23.10 -5.70 18.81
N TYR A 63 24.28 -5.72 18.18
CA TYR A 63 24.73 -4.63 17.30
C TYR A 63 24.02 -4.66 15.93
N ARG A 64 23.74 -5.85 15.41
CA ARG A 64 22.94 -6.02 14.20
C ARG A 64 21.51 -5.50 14.38
N VAL A 65 20.85 -5.80 15.50
CA VAL A 65 19.53 -5.26 15.84
C VAL A 65 19.58 -3.74 16.02
N MET A 66 20.63 -3.22 16.63
CA MET A 66 20.80 -1.78 16.80
C MET A 66 20.99 -1.07 15.45
N LEU A 67 21.87 -1.56 14.58
CA LEU A 67 22.05 -1.02 13.23
C LEU A 67 20.75 -1.02 12.44
N SER A 68 19.94 -2.08 12.53
CA SER A 68 18.66 -2.16 11.82
C SER A 68 17.66 -1.07 12.24
N ARG A 69 17.74 -0.59 13.49
CA ARG A 69 16.91 0.52 14.00
C ARG A 69 17.36 1.89 13.49
N TYR A 70 18.64 2.07 13.22
CA TYR A 70 19.20 3.34 12.74
C TYR A 70 19.27 3.41 11.21
N ARG A 71 19.32 2.26 10.53
CA ARG A 71 19.35 2.23 9.06
C ARG A 71 17.98 2.56 8.48
N GLY A 72 17.89 3.71 7.82
CA GLY A 72 16.75 4.05 6.98
C GLY A 72 16.78 3.29 5.65
N LYS A 73 15.64 3.23 4.98
CA LYS A 73 15.55 2.77 3.59
C LYS A 73 15.64 3.99 2.69
N THR A 74 16.75 4.12 1.96
CA THR A 74 16.94 5.17 0.96
C THR A 74 17.01 4.55 -0.43
N ASN A 75 16.63 5.32 -1.45
CA ASN A 75 16.84 4.90 -2.82
C ASN A 75 18.34 4.81 -3.10
N CYS A 76 18.77 3.72 -3.71
CA CYS A 76 20.15 3.57 -4.13
C CYS A 76 20.48 4.65 -5.17
N PRO A 77 21.56 5.44 -4.99
CA PRO A 77 21.92 6.50 -5.93
C PRO A 77 22.34 5.96 -7.32
N GLU A 78 22.86 4.74 -7.40
CA GLU A 78 23.25 4.12 -8.65
C GLU A 78 22.06 3.61 -9.46
N CYS A 79 21.22 2.76 -8.87
CA CYS A 79 20.08 2.17 -9.57
C CYS A 79 18.78 2.99 -9.48
N GLN A 80 18.76 4.09 -8.73
CA GLN A 80 17.61 5.00 -8.53
C GLN A 80 16.28 4.28 -8.22
N GLY A 81 16.38 3.12 -7.57
CA GLY A 81 15.21 2.30 -7.19
C GLY A 81 14.85 1.20 -8.19
N SER A 82 15.47 1.11 -9.36
CA SER A 82 15.21 0.03 -10.33
C SER A 82 15.65 -1.35 -9.82
N ARG A 83 16.61 -1.41 -8.92
CA ARG A 83 17.28 -2.63 -8.42
C ARG A 83 17.98 -3.45 -9.51
N LEU A 84 18.21 -2.85 -10.67
CA LEU A 84 18.96 -3.40 -11.77
C LEU A 84 20.39 -2.83 -11.77
N ARG A 85 21.33 -3.59 -12.30
CA ARG A 85 22.70 -3.11 -12.54
C ARG A 85 22.69 -2.03 -13.62
N MET A 86 23.68 -1.13 -13.61
CA MET A 86 23.80 -0.05 -14.60
C MET A 86 23.83 -0.60 -16.03
N ASP A 87 24.46 -1.76 -16.24
CA ASP A 87 24.58 -2.41 -17.56
C ASP A 87 23.21 -2.72 -18.19
N ALA A 88 22.17 -2.96 -17.36
CA ALA A 88 20.80 -3.19 -17.85
C ALA A 88 20.22 -1.96 -18.59
N GLY A 89 20.76 -0.76 -18.32
CA GLY A 89 20.38 0.48 -19.00
C GLY A 89 20.95 0.62 -20.42
N TYR A 90 21.94 -0.21 -20.79
CA TYR A 90 22.55 -0.15 -22.12
C TYR A 90 21.68 -0.86 -23.17
N VAL A 91 20.90 -1.87 -22.75
CA VAL A 91 19.96 -2.56 -23.64
C VAL A 91 18.68 -1.72 -23.77
N LYS A 92 18.36 -1.33 -25.00
CA LYS A 92 17.22 -0.49 -25.31
C LYS A 92 16.33 -1.11 -26.38
N ILE A 93 15.02 -0.95 -26.24
CA ILE A 93 14.01 -1.30 -27.23
C ILE A 93 13.36 0.01 -27.67
N ALA A 94 13.42 0.34 -28.94
CA ALA A 94 12.93 1.62 -29.48
C ALA A 94 13.37 2.83 -28.61
N GLY A 95 14.65 2.87 -28.21
CA GLY A 95 15.24 3.95 -27.40
C GLY A 95 14.95 3.88 -25.89
N THR A 96 14.06 3.00 -25.43
CA THR A 96 13.67 2.84 -24.02
C THR A 96 14.47 1.71 -23.37
N SER A 97 15.07 1.96 -22.21
CA SER A 97 15.85 0.97 -21.46
C SER A 97 14.95 0.08 -20.60
N LEU A 98 15.45 -1.11 -20.24
CA LEU A 98 14.77 -1.97 -19.27
C LEU A 98 14.60 -1.27 -17.91
N VAL A 99 15.55 -0.42 -17.53
CA VAL A 99 15.47 0.39 -16.30
C VAL A 99 14.25 1.31 -16.32
N ASP A 100 14.01 1.99 -17.44
CA ASP A 100 12.83 2.85 -17.61
C ASP A 100 11.53 2.04 -17.50
N LEU A 101 11.46 0.92 -18.22
CA LEU A 101 10.27 0.05 -18.23
C LEU A 101 9.88 -0.45 -16.84
N VAL A 102 10.84 -0.86 -16.00
CA VAL A 102 10.53 -1.35 -14.65
C VAL A 102 10.13 -0.24 -13.67
N LEU A 103 10.48 1.01 -13.95
CA LEU A 103 10.12 2.19 -13.15
C LEU A 103 8.79 2.81 -13.59
N TRP A 104 8.31 2.51 -14.80
CA TRP A 104 7.03 3.03 -15.26
C TRP A 104 5.84 2.31 -14.62
N PRO A 105 4.69 3.00 -14.50
CA PRO A 105 3.42 2.34 -14.24
C PRO A 105 3.10 1.32 -15.34
N LEU A 106 2.49 0.19 -14.98
CA LEU A 106 2.12 -0.88 -15.93
C LEU A 106 1.26 -0.36 -17.09
N SER A 107 0.37 0.59 -16.85
CA SER A 107 -0.44 1.21 -17.91
C SER A 107 0.42 1.92 -18.96
N LYS A 108 1.50 2.60 -18.54
CA LYS A 108 2.46 3.23 -19.47
C LYS A 108 3.31 2.19 -20.20
N THR A 109 3.73 1.13 -19.49
CA THR A 109 4.47 0.02 -20.09
C THR A 109 3.62 -0.72 -21.12
N LYS A 110 2.33 -0.93 -20.84
CA LYS A 110 1.35 -1.48 -21.78
C LYS A 110 1.25 -0.63 -23.04
N ALA A 111 0.98 0.66 -22.90
CA ALA A 111 0.89 1.58 -24.04
C ALA A 111 2.19 1.60 -24.89
N PHE A 112 3.35 1.46 -24.26
CA PHE A 112 4.63 1.37 -24.97
C PHE A 112 4.70 0.10 -25.85
N PHE A 113 4.34 -1.08 -25.33
CA PHE A 113 4.40 -2.32 -26.10
C PHE A 113 3.29 -2.43 -27.16
N GLU A 114 2.12 -1.84 -26.93
CA GLU A 114 1.03 -1.76 -27.92
C GLU A 114 1.39 -0.90 -29.13
N ASN A 115 2.17 0.17 -28.91
CA ASN A 115 2.59 1.12 -29.96
C ASN A 115 4.05 0.89 -30.40
N LEU A 116 4.62 -0.27 -30.12
CA LEU A 116 6.01 -0.57 -30.43
C LEU A 116 6.19 -0.83 -31.91
N GLU A 117 6.90 0.05 -32.60
CA GLU A 117 7.31 -0.10 -33.99
C GLU A 117 8.67 -0.76 -34.06
N LEU A 118 8.76 -1.90 -34.75
CA LEU A 118 9.96 -2.67 -34.99
C LEU A 118 10.16 -2.88 -36.49
N ASN A 119 11.40 -3.09 -36.92
CA ASN A 119 11.68 -3.52 -38.28
C ASN A 119 11.12 -4.95 -38.52
N GLU A 120 10.98 -5.35 -39.79
CA GLU A 120 10.36 -6.65 -40.17
C GLU A 120 11.04 -7.87 -39.52
N HIS A 121 12.35 -7.86 -39.44
CA HIS A 121 13.12 -8.95 -38.82
C HIS A 121 12.81 -9.06 -37.33
N ASP A 122 12.95 -7.97 -36.59
CA ASP A 122 12.72 -7.95 -35.16
C ASP A 122 11.27 -8.24 -34.80
N GLN A 123 10.32 -7.80 -35.65
CA GLN A 123 8.90 -8.10 -35.49
C GLN A 123 8.62 -9.59 -35.64
N GLN A 124 9.24 -10.28 -36.61
CA GLN A 124 9.10 -11.72 -36.78
C GLN A 124 9.69 -12.50 -35.60
N VAL A 125 10.90 -12.14 -35.16
CA VAL A 125 11.60 -12.79 -34.04
C VAL A 125 10.87 -12.60 -32.72
N SER A 126 10.37 -11.39 -32.44
CA SER A 126 9.74 -11.05 -31.16
C SER A 126 8.24 -11.33 -31.09
N ARG A 127 7.60 -11.68 -32.21
CA ARG A 127 6.12 -11.82 -32.32
C ARG A 127 5.48 -12.59 -31.16
N ARG A 128 6.00 -13.78 -30.86
CA ARG A 128 5.45 -14.64 -29.79
C ARG A 128 5.64 -14.01 -28.40
N ILE A 129 6.80 -13.41 -28.18
CA ILE A 129 7.15 -12.77 -26.90
C ILE A 129 6.27 -11.53 -26.69
N LEU A 130 6.07 -10.71 -27.73
CA LEU A 130 5.23 -9.51 -27.66
C LEU A 130 3.76 -9.85 -27.39
N ILE A 131 3.22 -10.91 -27.99
CA ILE A 131 1.86 -11.38 -27.69
C ILE A 131 1.74 -11.72 -26.20
N GLU A 132 2.69 -12.46 -25.65
CA GLU A 132 2.69 -12.86 -24.25
C GLU A 132 2.84 -11.66 -23.30
N ILE A 133 3.73 -10.71 -23.61
CA ILE A 133 3.89 -9.48 -22.83
C ILE A 133 2.60 -8.67 -22.84
N ASN A 134 2.00 -8.44 -24.01
CA ASN A 134 0.79 -7.66 -24.14
C ASN A 134 -0.38 -8.30 -23.39
N ASN A 135 -0.55 -9.62 -23.50
CA ASN A 135 -1.60 -10.34 -22.77
C ASN A 135 -1.43 -10.18 -21.25
N ARG A 136 -0.23 -10.35 -20.72
CA ARG A 136 0.03 -10.20 -19.28
C ARG A 136 -0.19 -8.78 -18.79
N LEU A 137 0.25 -7.79 -19.56
CA LEU A 137 0.04 -6.38 -19.23
C LEU A 137 -1.45 -6.02 -19.28
N GLU A 138 -2.18 -6.54 -20.28
CA GLU A 138 -3.62 -6.38 -20.39
C GLU A 138 -4.36 -6.98 -19.19
N TYR A 139 -4.03 -8.20 -18.77
CA TYR A 139 -4.64 -8.80 -17.58
C TYR A 139 -4.36 -8.01 -16.31
N MET A 140 -3.13 -7.55 -16.14
CA MET A 140 -2.77 -6.69 -15.00
C MET A 140 -3.55 -5.36 -14.99
N ASP A 141 -3.77 -4.76 -16.16
CA ASP A 141 -4.54 -3.53 -16.30
C ASP A 141 -6.03 -3.77 -16.01
N ARG A 142 -6.60 -4.85 -16.55
CA ARG A 142 -8.01 -5.24 -16.33
C ARG A 142 -8.35 -5.49 -14.87
N VAL A 143 -7.45 -6.09 -14.10
CA VAL A 143 -7.64 -6.24 -12.65
C VAL A 143 -7.38 -4.95 -11.86
N GLY A 144 -7.19 -3.81 -12.55
CA GLY A 144 -7.01 -2.49 -11.91
C GLY A 144 -5.64 -2.26 -11.31
N LEU A 145 -4.59 -2.94 -11.77
CA LEU A 145 -3.22 -2.81 -11.27
C LEU A 145 -2.32 -1.95 -12.17
N GLY A 146 -2.88 -1.24 -13.14
CA GLY A 146 -2.13 -0.41 -14.09
C GLY A 146 -1.24 0.67 -13.47
N TYR A 147 -1.52 1.08 -12.23
CA TYR A 147 -0.71 2.05 -11.49
C TYR A 147 0.54 1.45 -10.83
N LEU A 148 0.64 0.13 -10.69
CA LEU A 148 1.82 -0.52 -10.11
C LEU A 148 3.02 -0.41 -11.06
N THR A 149 4.21 -0.55 -10.49
CA THR A 149 5.47 -0.64 -11.23
C THR A 149 6.08 -2.03 -11.10
N LEU A 150 6.80 -2.50 -12.11
CA LEU A 150 7.41 -3.84 -12.11
C LEU A 150 8.43 -4.03 -10.98
N ASN A 151 9.06 -2.97 -10.52
CA ASN A 151 10.00 -3.00 -9.40
C ASN A 151 9.33 -2.94 -8.01
N ARG A 152 8.00 -2.96 -7.92
CA ARG A 152 7.29 -2.89 -6.64
C ARG A 152 7.67 -4.08 -5.75
N LEU A 153 8.01 -3.82 -4.50
CA LEU A 153 8.31 -4.88 -3.52
C LEU A 153 7.01 -5.59 -3.12
N SER A 154 7.00 -6.92 -3.11
CA SER A 154 5.86 -7.72 -2.68
C SER A 154 5.42 -7.41 -1.24
N SER A 155 6.37 -7.11 -0.35
CA SER A 155 6.10 -6.72 1.03
C SER A 155 5.39 -5.35 1.18
N THR A 156 5.28 -4.58 0.11
CA THR A 156 4.59 -3.28 0.09
C THR A 156 3.23 -3.35 -0.61
N LEU A 157 2.86 -4.52 -1.13
CA LEU A 157 1.55 -4.76 -1.72
C LEU A 157 0.51 -4.92 -0.61
N SER A 158 -0.68 -4.39 -0.84
CA SER A 158 -1.85 -4.73 -0.02
C SER A 158 -2.34 -6.15 -0.31
N GLY A 159 -3.13 -6.74 0.60
CA GLY A 159 -3.73 -8.05 0.39
C GLY A 159 -4.50 -8.14 -0.92
N GLY A 160 -5.35 -7.14 -1.20
CA GLY A 160 -6.13 -7.08 -2.45
C GLY A 160 -5.26 -6.92 -3.71
N GLU A 161 -4.16 -6.14 -3.67
CA GLU A 161 -3.20 -6.08 -4.78
C GLU A 161 -2.56 -7.43 -5.05
N PHE A 162 -2.17 -8.15 -4.01
CA PHE A 162 -1.57 -9.47 -4.15
C PHE A 162 -2.55 -10.51 -4.73
N GLN A 163 -3.80 -10.53 -4.28
CA GLN A 163 -4.84 -11.40 -4.83
C GLN A 163 -5.09 -11.11 -6.32
N ARG A 164 -5.16 -9.83 -6.70
CA ARG A 164 -5.36 -9.42 -8.10
C ARG A 164 -4.17 -9.80 -9.00
N ILE A 165 -2.94 -9.74 -8.50
CA ILE A 165 -1.77 -10.25 -9.22
C ILE A 165 -1.91 -11.76 -9.47
N LYS A 166 -2.33 -12.53 -8.45
CA LYS A 166 -2.60 -13.97 -8.63
C LYS A 166 -3.67 -14.22 -9.67
N LEU A 167 -4.77 -13.46 -9.62
CA LEU A 167 -5.87 -13.57 -10.59
C LEU A 167 -5.40 -13.27 -12.02
N ALA A 168 -4.66 -12.19 -12.23
CA ALA A 168 -4.06 -11.86 -13.54
C ALA A 168 -3.12 -12.96 -14.05
N THR A 169 -2.36 -13.58 -13.15
CA THR A 169 -1.48 -14.71 -13.50
C THR A 169 -2.29 -15.94 -13.93
N SER A 170 -3.40 -16.21 -13.26
CA SER A 170 -4.31 -17.32 -13.60
C SER A 170 -4.96 -17.13 -14.98
N LEU A 171 -5.36 -15.90 -15.31
CA LEU A 171 -5.83 -15.54 -16.65
C LEU A 171 -4.79 -15.81 -17.74
N GLY A 172 -3.52 -15.45 -17.43
CA GLY A 172 -2.42 -15.68 -18.38
C GLY A 172 -2.07 -17.14 -18.62
N SER A 173 -2.52 -18.07 -17.76
CA SER A 173 -2.27 -19.52 -17.93
C SER A 173 -3.10 -20.18 -19.03
N ALA A 174 -4.12 -19.49 -19.54
CA ALA A 174 -5.04 -19.98 -20.59
C ALA A 174 -5.61 -21.39 -20.31
N LEU A 175 -5.77 -21.77 -19.03
CA LEU A 175 -6.35 -23.04 -18.64
C LEU A 175 -7.84 -23.06 -18.98
N VAL A 176 -8.29 -24.15 -19.56
CA VAL A 176 -9.70 -24.44 -19.91
C VAL A 176 -10.15 -25.66 -19.10
N GLY A 177 -11.41 -25.65 -18.62
CA GLY A 177 -11.94 -26.77 -17.83
C GLY A 177 -11.40 -26.81 -16.38
N SER A 178 -10.82 -25.72 -15.91
CA SER A 178 -10.29 -25.60 -14.56
C SER A 178 -11.34 -25.04 -13.61
N MET A 179 -11.16 -25.29 -12.31
CA MET A 179 -11.95 -24.69 -11.24
C MET A 179 -11.13 -23.65 -10.50
N TYR A 180 -11.61 -22.41 -10.46
CA TYR A 180 -11.02 -21.30 -9.71
C TYR A 180 -11.84 -21.05 -8.46
N ILE A 181 -11.18 -21.07 -7.30
CA ILE A 181 -11.80 -20.77 -6.01
C ILE A 181 -11.15 -19.52 -5.47
N LEU A 182 -11.95 -18.50 -5.22
CA LEU A 182 -11.52 -17.17 -4.78
C LEU A 182 -12.25 -16.84 -3.46
N ASP A 183 -11.47 -16.43 -2.47
CA ASP A 183 -11.97 -16.05 -1.16
C ASP A 183 -11.82 -14.53 -0.98
N GLU A 184 -12.95 -13.83 -0.86
CA GLU A 184 -13.04 -12.37 -0.72
C GLU A 184 -12.16 -11.55 -1.69
N PRO A 185 -12.20 -11.81 -3.01
CA PRO A 185 -11.34 -11.12 -3.96
C PRO A 185 -11.65 -9.62 -4.10
N SER A 186 -12.81 -9.14 -3.64
CA SER A 186 -13.21 -7.74 -3.64
C SER A 186 -12.66 -6.94 -2.45
N ILE A 187 -12.03 -7.60 -1.46
CA ILE A 187 -11.63 -6.94 -0.22
C ILE A 187 -10.79 -5.69 -0.44
N GLY A 188 -11.23 -4.57 0.13
CA GLY A 188 -10.55 -3.28 0.01
C GLY A 188 -10.61 -2.64 -1.38
N LEU A 189 -11.46 -3.14 -2.29
CA LEU A 189 -11.72 -2.51 -3.57
C LEU A 189 -12.65 -1.31 -3.43
N HIS A 190 -12.51 -0.40 -4.37
CA HIS A 190 -13.52 0.62 -4.62
C HIS A 190 -14.57 0.05 -5.60
N PRO A 191 -15.86 0.43 -5.57
CA PRO A 191 -16.89 -0.08 -6.49
C PRO A 191 -16.47 -0.12 -7.96
N ARG A 192 -15.80 0.93 -8.45
CA ARG A 192 -15.22 0.96 -9.80
C ARG A 192 -14.25 -0.19 -10.09
N ASP A 193 -13.47 -0.61 -9.07
CA ASP A 193 -12.51 -1.70 -9.23
C ASP A 193 -13.23 -3.06 -9.09
N THR A 194 -14.33 -3.13 -8.36
CA THR A 194 -15.22 -4.30 -8.26
C THR A 194 -15.86 -4.63 -9.61
N GLU A 195 -16.34 -3.65 -10.37
CA GLU A 195 -16.85 -3.86 -11.73
C GLU A 195 -15.79 -4.50 -12.66
N ARG A 196 -14.54 -4.06 -12.56
CA ARG A 196 -13.43 -4.66 -13.30
C ARG A 196 -13.14 -6.11 -12.88
N LEU A 197 -13.19 -6.37 -11.57
CA LEU A 197 -13.05 -7.72 -11.03
C LEU A 197 -14.15 -8.64 -11.60
N ILE A 198 -15.40 -8.22 -11.58
CA ILE A 198 -16.54 -8.95 -12.13
C ILE A 198 -16.29 -9.28 -13.62
N SER A 199 -15.86 -8.31 -14.43
CA SER A 199 -15.59 -8.54 -15.84
C SER A 199 -14.50 -9.60 -16.08
N VAL A 200 -13.53 -9.68 -15.18
CA VAL A 200 -12.46 -10.67 -15.20
C VAL A 200 -12.98 -12.07 -14.81
N LEU A 201 -13.84 -12.15 -13.80
CA LEU A 201 -14.48 -13.42 -13.38
C LEU A 201 -15.38 -13.99 -14.49
N GLU A 202 -16.16 -13.12 -15.14
CA GLU A 202 -16.97 -13.50 -16.31
C GLU A 202 -16.11 -13.99 -17.48
N MET A 203 -14.97 -13.34 -17.73
CA MET A 203 -14.04 -13.81 -18.76
C MET A 203 -13.51 -15.20 -18.46
N LEU A 204 -13.07 -15.47 -17.21
CA LEU A 204 -12.65 -16.81 -16.79
C LEU A 204 -13.74 -17.85 -17.03
N LYS A 205 -14.99 -17.53 -16.65
CA LYS A 205 -16.15 -18.37 -16.89
C LYS A 205 -16.36 -18.64 -18.40
N ASN A 206 -16.32 -17.59 -19.21
CA ASN A 206 -16.55 -17.67 -20.66
C ASN A 206 -15.46 -18.45 -21.41
N MET A 207 -14.27 -18.61 -20.80
CA MET A 207 -13.22 -19.51 -21.31
C MET A 207 -13.51 -21.01 -21.03
N GLY A 208 -14.68 -21.36 -20.45
CA GLY A 208 -15.06 -22.73 -20.14
C GLY A 208 -14.57 -23.23 -18.77
N ASN A 209 -14.29 -22.31 -17.85
CA ASN A 209 -13.90 -22.65 -16.48
C ASN A 209 -15.08 -22.55 -15.51
N THR A 210 -14.94 -23.20 -14.36
CA THR A 210 -15.84 -23.01 -13.21
C THR A 210 -15.21 -22.00 -12.25
N VAL A 211 -15.98 -20.99 -11.87
CA VAL A 211 -15.51 -19.95 -10.94
C VAL A 211 -16.38 -19.97 -9.70
N ILE A 212 -15.77 -20.24 -8.55
CA ILE A 212 -16.42 -20.22 -7.23
C ILE A 212 -15.84 -19.02 -6.46
N VAL A 213 -16.72 -18.15 -5.99
CA VAL A 213 -16.31 -16.94 -5.25
C VAL A 213 -17.01 -16.94 -3.90
N VAL A 214 -16.23 -16.84 -2.83
CA VAL A 214 -16.75 -16.57 -1.49
C VAL A 214 -16.78 -15.07 -1.32
N GLU A 215 -17.96 -14.47 -1.23
CA GLU A 215 -18.11 -13.01 -1.26
C GLU A 215 -19.34 -12.54 -0.48
N HIS A 216 -19.28 -11.27 -0.07
CA HIS A 216 -20.38 -10.56 0.57
C HIS A 216 -20.68 -9.19 -0.09
N GLU A 217 -19.97 -8.84 -1.16
CA GLU A 217 -20.22 -7.65 -1.96
C GLU A 217 -21.45 -7.84 -2.85
N GLU A 218 -22.42 -6.92 -2.74
CA GLU A 218 -23.68 -6.97 -3.47
C GLU A 218 -23.50 -7.09 -4.99
N GLU A 219 -22.56 -6.31 -5.56
CA GLU A 219 -22.31 -6.28 -7.01
C GLU A 219 -21.82 -7.64 -7.53
N VAL A 220 -20.97 -8.33 -6.77
CA VAL A 220 -20.47 -9.67 -7.13
C VAL A 220 -21.59 -10.72 -7.03
N MET A 221 -22.37 -10.68 -5.95
CA MET A 221 -23.51 -11.58 -5.77
C MET A 221 -24.54 -11.42 -6.90
N ARG A 222 -24.81 -10.17 -7.32
CA ARG A 222 -25.75 -9.90 -8.41
C ARG A 222 -25.25 -10.36 -9.79
N ALA A 223 -23.92 -10.47 -9.99
CA ALA A 223 -23.31 -10.97 -11.21
C ALA A 223 -23.20 -12.50 -11.26
N ALA A 224 -23.44 -13.19 -10.16
CA ALA A 224 -23.32 -14.64 -10.10
C ALA A 224 -24.50 -15.36 -10.81
N ASP A 225 -24.21 -16.48 -11.49
CA ASP A 225 -25.22 -17.35 -12.08
C ASP A 225 -25.97 -18.16 -11.02
N GLN A 226 -25.27 -18.52 -9.93
CA GLN A 226 -25.80 -19.32 -8.81
C GLN A 226 -25.34 -18.71 -7.50
N ILE A 227 -26.24 -18.69 -6.52
CA ILE A 227 -25.96 -18.29 -5.14
C ILE A 227 -26.10 -19.50 -4.25
N ILE A 228 -25.16 -19.69 -3.35
CA ILE A 228 -25.18 -20.65 -2.25
C ILE A 228 -25.07 -19.84 -0.97
N ASP A 229 -26.14 -19.76 -0.19
CA ASP A 229 -26.19 -19.01 1.06
C ASP A 229 -26.09 -19.92 2.28
N ILE A 230 -25.12 -19.65 3.15
CA ILE A 230 -24.82 -20.44 4.34
C ILE A 230 -25.10 -19.57 5.58
N GLY A 231 -25.92 -20.08 6.47
CA GLY A 231 -26.34 -19.32 7.66
C GLY A 231 -27.12 -20.16 8.65
N PRO A 232 -28.19 -19.57 9.33
CA PRO A 232 -28.55 -18.15 9.27
C PRO A 232 -27.59 -17.22 10.04
N GLU A 233 -26.90 -17.75 11.07
CA GLU A 233 -26.01 -17.00 11.95
C GLU A 233 -24.57 -17.52 11.86
N ALA A 234 -23.70 -17.07 12.77
CA ALA A 234 -22.31 -17.48 12.87
C ALA A 234 -22.08 -18.59 13.90
N GLY A 235 -20.92 -19.26 13.81
CA GLY A 235 -20.50 -20.28 14.76
C GLY A 235 -21.45 -21.47 14.83
N ARG A 236 -21.83 -21.91 16.05
CA ARG A 236 -22.67 -23.09 16.26
C ARG A 236 -24.13 -22.92 15.77
N HIS A 237 -24.56 -21.73 15.48
CA HIS A 237 -25.91 -21.41 14.96
C HIS A 237 -25.90 -21.21 13.43
N GLY A 238 -24.72 -21.23 12.82
CA GLY A 238 -24.54 -21.18 11.37
C GLY A 238 -24.30 -22.56 10.76
N GLY A 239 -23.76 -22.55 9.53
CA GLY A 239 -23.33 -23.76 8.84
C GLY A 239 -24.44 -24.57 8.16
N ASN A 240 -25.66 -24.03 8.11
CA ASN A 240 -26.78 -24.64 7.37
C ASN A 240 -26.83 -24.05 5.97
N LEU A 241 -27.21 -24.87 4.99
CA LEU A 241 -27.58 -24.39 3.66
C LEU A 241 -28.97 -23.73 3.75
N ILE A 242 -29.02 -22.40 3.57
CA ILE A 242 -30.23 -21.62 3.63
C ILE A 242 -30.90 -21.53 2.26
N PHE A 243 -30.10 -21.29 1.22
CA PHE A 243 -30.56 -21.19 -0.15
C PHE A 243 -29.51 -21.71 -1.13
N GLN A 244 -29.98 -22.29 -2.22
CA GLN A 244 -29.17 -22.60 -3.39
C GLN A 244 -30.00 -22.46 -4.67
N GLY A 245 -29.59 -21.57 -5.56
CA GLY A 245 -30.32 -21.30 -6.80
C GLY A 245 -29.79 -20.08 -7.54
N ASN A 246 -30.47 -19.68 -8.60
CA ASN A 246 -30.13 -18.42 -9.27
C ASN A 246 -30.70 -17.20 -8.53
N LEU A 247 -30.20 -16.00 -8.84
CA LEU A 247 -30.61 -14.77 -8.16
C LEU A 247 -32.12 -14.50 -8.31
N THR A 248 -32.72 -14.79 -9.46
CA THR A 248 -34.15 -14.56 -9.71
C THR A 248 -35.01 -15.44 -8.80
N GLU A 249 -34.65 -16.71 -8.66
CA GLU A 249 -35.30 -17.64 -7.73
C GLU A 249 -35.08 -17.18 -6.29
N ALA A 250 -33.86 -16.77 -5.94
CA ALA A 250 -33.48 -16.25 -4.63
C ALA A 250 -34.38 -15.06 -4.18
N LEU A 251 -34.53 -14.07 -5.07
CA LEU A 251 -35.32 -12.88 -4.79
C LEU A 251 -36.83 -13.13 -4.81
N ALA A 252 -37.31 -14.21 -5.42
CA ALA A 252 -38.71 -14.62 -5.43
C ALA A 252 -39.11 -15.42 -4.18
N ASP A 253 -38.14 -16.10 -3.55
CA ASP A 253 -38.36 -16.95 -2.40
C ASP A 253 -38.40 -16.11 -1.09
N LYS A 254 -39.61 -15.75 -0.65
CA LYS A 254 -39.85 -15.03 0.60
C LYS A 254 -39.90 -15.95 1.81
N SER A 255 -39.77 -17.26 1.66
CA SER A 255 -39.87 -18.23 2.74
C SER A 255 -38.51 -18.48 3.45
N THR A 256 -37.42 -18.05 2.88
CA THR A 256 -36.07 -18.29 3.42
C THR A 256 -35.74 -17.30 4.53
N ASP A 257 -35.15 -17.81 5.60
CA ASP A 257 -34.58 -16.98 6.69
C ASP A 257 -33.13 -16.53 6.35
N SER A 258 -32.96 -16.01 5.13
CA SER A 258 -31.70 -15.51 4.62
C SER A 258 -31.56 -14.01 4.83
N HIS A 259 -30.63 -13.61 5.68
CA HIS A 259 -30.26 -12.19 5.81
C HIS A 259 -29.73 -11.63 4.50
N THR A 260 -28.91 -12.39 3.79
CA THR A 260 -28.33 -12.00 2.49
C THR A 260 -29.41 -11.65 1.48
N LEU A 261 -30.41 -12.54 1.32
CA LEU A 261 -31.49 -12.32 0.35
C LEU A 261 -32.40 -11.18 0.72
N ARG A 262 -32.70 -10.98 2.00
CA ARG A 262 -33.49 -9.84 2.47
C ARG A 262 -32.82 -8.50 2.19
N PHE A 263 -31.48 -8.40 2.33
CA PHE A 263 -30.75 -7.21 1.93
C PHE A 263 -30.69 -7.05 0.41
N LEU A 264 -30.46 -8.11 -0.35
CA LEU A 264 -30.43 -8.06 -1.82
C LEU A 264 -31.79 -7.69 -2.43
N SER A 265 -32.90 -8.10 -1.81
CA SER A 265 -34.27 -7.72 -2.21
C SER A 265 -34.65 -6.30 -1.79
N GLY A 266 -33.89 -5.69 -0.88
CA GLY A 266 -34.22 -4.40 -0.26
C GLY A 266 -35.31 -4.45 0.82
N GLU A 267 -35.69 -5.65 1.23
CA GLU A 267 -36.63 -5.85 2.36
C GLU A 267 -35.96 -5.37 3.68
N ASP A 268 -34.71 -5.76 3.88
CA ASP A 268 -33.88 -5.21 4.95
C ASP A 268 -32.96 -4.13 4.37
N ARG A 269 -32.77 -3.06 5.11
CA ARG A 269 -31.84 -1.98 4.77
C ARG A 269 -31.36 -1.27 6.02
N ILE A 270 -30.13 -0.75 5.95
CA ILE A 270 -29.61 0.13 6.99
C ILE A 270 -30.12 1.54 6.74
N GLU A 271 -30.95 2.04 7.63
CA GLU A 271 -31.50 3.37 7.49
C GLU A 271 -30.43 4.46 7.70
N VAL A 272 -30.47 5.45 6.84
CA VAL A 272 -29.60 6.63 6.98
C VAL A 272 -30.19 7.51 8.09
N PRO A 273 -29.43 7.85 9.14
CA PRO A 273 -29.93 8.67 10.22
C PRO A 273 -30.34 10.06 9.73
N TYR A 274 -31.52 10.50 10.09
CA TYR A 274 -32.09 11.81 9.72
C TYR A 274 -31.21 12.96 10.24
N PHE A 275 -30.67 12.83 11.47
CA PHE A 275 -29.79 13.80 12.07
C PHE A 275 -28.36 13.29 12.15
N ARG A 276 -27.41 14.09 11.66
CA ARG A 276 -25.98 13.80 11.78
C ARG A 276 -25.35 14.70 12.84
N ARG A 277 -24.39 14.17 13.60
CA ARG A 277 -23.64 14.94 14.59
C ARG A 277 -22.87 16.07 13.90
N LYS A 278 -22.81 17.23 14.57
CA LYS A 278 -21.92 18.32 14.16
C LYS A 278 -20.52 18.10 14.72
N PRO A 279 -19.47 18.41 13.97
CA PRO A 279 -18.09 18.29 14.49
C PRO A 279 -17.88 19.24 15.67
N LEU A 280 -17.17 18.78 16.69
CA LEU A 280 -16.80 19.57 17.85
C LEU A 280 -15.61 20.52 17.61
N ALA A 281 -14.75 20.15 16.70
CA ALA A 281 -13.51 20.83 16.32
C ALA A 281 -12.97 20.17 15.06
N GLN A 282 -11.81 20.64 14.59
CA GLN A 282 -11.08 20.01 13.49
C GLN A 282 -9.58 20.10 13.68
N ILE A 283 -8.86 19.21 13.04
CA ILE A 283 -7.43 19.31 12.76
C ILE A 283 -7.23 19.41 11.27
N GLU A 284 -6.18 20.11 10.86
CA GLU A 284 -5.86 20.31 9.44
C GLU A 284 -4.43 19.82 9.18
N ILE A 285 -4.29 18.97 8.17
CA ILE A 285 -3.00 18.61 7.60
C ILE A 285 -2.79 19.48 6.38
N THR A 286 -1.67 20.19 6.29
CA THR A 286 -1.36 21.02 5.13
C THR A 286 -0.11 20.52 4.42
N GLY A 287 -0.13 20.62 3.07
CA GLY A 287 1.01 20.31 2.24
C GLY A 287 1.42 18.83 2.23
N ALA A 288 0.48 17.90 2.36
CA ALA A 288 0.75 16.48 2.30
C ALA A 288 1.27 16.08 0.91
N SER A 289 2.54 15.61 0.83
CA SER A 289 3.25 15.38 -0.44
C SER A 289 4.02 14.06 -0.46
N GLU A 290 3.69 13.14 0.44
CA GLU A 290 4.32 11.81 0.48
C GLU A 290 3.76 10.91 -0.64
N ASN A 291 4.63 10.10 -1.26
CA ASN A 291 4.31 9.21 -2.38
C ASN A 291 3.60 9.96 -3.54
N ASN A 292 2.34 9.61 -3.81
CA ASN A 292 1.54 10.20 -4.89
C ASN A 292 0.68 11.39 -4.46
N LEU A 293 0.73 11.81 -3.20
CA LEU A 293 0.02 13.00 -2.73
C LEU A 293 0.60 14.28 -3.33
N LYS A 294 -0.25 15.15 -3.86
CA LYS A 294 0.12 16.35 -4.62
C LYS A 294 -0.11 17.61 -3.79
N ASN A 295 0.63 17.75 -2.69
CA ASN A 295 0.52 18.91 -1.80
C ASN A 295 -0.92 19.14 -1.30
N VAL A 296 -1.52 18.07 -0.78
CA VAL A 296 -2.94 18.04 -0.40
C VAL A 296 -3.14 18.67 0.98
N ASP A 297 -4.14 19.53 1.09
CA ASP A 297 -4.62 20.07 2.37
C ASP A 297 -5.92 19.36 2.74
N VAL A 298 -6.01 18.87 4.00
CA VAL A 298 -7.16 18.09 4.47
C VAL A 298 -7.55 18.52 5.87
N ALA A 299 -8.83 18.86 6.04
CA ALA A 299 -9.44 19.06 7.35
C ALA A 299 -10.11 17.77 7.83
N ILE A 300 -9.78 17.34 9.04
CA ILE A 300 -10.34 16.17 9.70
C ILE A 300 -11.17 16.64 10.88
N PRO A 301 -12.49 16.55 10.80
CA PRO A 301 -13.38 16.96 11.88
C PRO A 301 -13.31 15.96 13.05
N LEU A 302 -13.40 16.48 14.28
CA LEU A 302 -13.34 15.71 15.51
C LEU A 302 -14.71 15.49 16.12
N GLY A 303 -14.86 14.37 16.83
CA GLY A 303 -16.09 14.00 17.52
C GLY A 303 -17.19 13.40 16.62
N ILE A 304 -16.82 13.09 15.37
CA ILE A 304 -17.71 12.44 14.40
C ILE A 304 -16.98 11.29 13.69
N MET A 305 -17.72 10.41 13.04
CA MET A 305 -17.14 9.40 12.16
C MET A 305 -16.79 10.05 10.82
N THR A 306 -15.50 9.93 10.43
CA THR A 306 -14.98 10.41 9.14
C THR A 306 -14.52 9.24 8.29
N VAL A 307 -15.00 9.16 7.05
CA VAL A 307 -14.59 8.14 6.09
C VAL A 307 -13.66 8.74 5.06
N VAL A 308 -12.50 8.10 4.85
CA VAL A 308 -11.54 8.45 3.79
C VAL A 308 -11.72 7.46 2.65
N THR A 309 -12.25 7.91 1.53
CA THR A 309 -12.60 7.09 0.37
C THR A 309 -11.81 7.47 -0.88
N GLY A 310 -11.86 6.64 -1.91
CA GLY A 310 -11.22 6.82 -3.21
C GLY A 310 -10.72 5.50 -3.79
N VAL A 311 -10.41 5.47 -5.08
CA VAL A 311 -9.94 4.28 -5.80
C VAL A 311 -8.66 3.69 -5.20
N SER A 312 -8.38 2.41 -5.49
CA SER A 312 -7.15 1.76 -5.08
C SER A 312 -5.92 2.54 -5.58
N GLY A 313 -4.90 2.67 -4.72
CA GLY A 313 -3.70 3.45 -5.05
C GLY A 313 -3.86 4.98 -5.02
N SER A 314 -5.03 5.55 -4.68
CA SER A 314 -5.24 7.02 -4.66
C SER A 314 -4.45 7.77 -3.58
N GLY A 315 -3.89 7.10 -2.58
CA GLY A 315 -3.11 7.72 -1.51
C GLY A 315 -3.79 7.76 -0.14
N LYS A 316 -4.96 7.14 0.04
CA LYS A 316 -5.69 7.06 1.33
C LYS A 316 -4.79 6.60 2.48
N SER A 317 -4.18 5.43 2.32
CA SER A 317 -3.27 4.87 3.32
C SER A 317 -2.01 5.71 3.51
N THR A 318 -1.54 6.39 2.47
CA THR A 318 -0.41 7.33 2.58
C THR A 318 -0.79 8.50 3.49
N LEU A 319 -1.96 9.11 3.28
CA LEU A 319 -2.43 10.21 4.10
C LEU A 319 -2.61 9.81 5.58
N ILE A 320 -3.24 8.66 5.82
CA ILE A 320 -3.59 8.23 7.18
C ILE A 320 -2.39 7.57 7.88
N ARG A 321 -1.82 6.49 7.30
CA ARG A 321 -0.78 5.66 7.94
C ARG A 321 0.62 6.26 7.88
N LYS A 322 0.92 7.02 6.82
CA LYS A 322 2.27 7.59 6.64
C LYS A 322 2.38 9.03 7.16
N ILE A 323 1.29 9.77 7.22
CA ILE A 323 1.30 11.17 7.65
C ILE A 323 0.53 11.38 8.95
N LEU A 324 -0.79 11.21 8.95
CA LEU A 324 -1.63 11.55 10.10
C LEU A 324 -1.22 10.79 11.36
N TYR A 325 -1.21 9.47 11.30
CA TYR A 325 -0.97 8.60 12.45
C TYR A 325 0.40 8.87 13.10
N PRO A 326 1.54 8.77 12.39
CA PRO A 326 2.84 8.99 12.99
C PRO A 326 3.06 10.46 13.41
N ALA A 327 2.46 11.43 12.71
CA ALA A 327 2.54 12.82 13.11
C ALA A 327 1.78 13.10 14.42
N MET A 328 0.60 12.51 14.59
CA MET A 328 -0.17 12.60 15.83
C MET A 328 0.52 11.88 16.99
N LEU A 329 1.10 10.68 16.77
CA LEU A 329 1.92 10.01 17.79
C LEU A 329 3.04 10.88 18.31
N ARG A 330 3.71 11.63 17.42
CA ARG A 330 4.76 12.58 17.83
C ARG A 330 4.22 13.76 18.63
N LEU A 331 3.12 14.35 18.18
CA LEU A 331 2.48 15.46 18.88
C LEU A 331 2.02 15.07 20.27
N LEU A 332 1.51 13.86 20.45
CA LEU A 332 1.07 13.30 21.72
C LEU A 332 2.20 12.68 22.55
N GLN A 333 3.44 12.72 22.07
CA GLN A 333 4.62 12.11 22.72
C GLN A 333 4.49 10.58 22.94
N GLN A 334 3.66 9.90 22.13
CA GLN A 334 3.36 8.47 22.22
C GLN A 334 4.21 7.61 21.28
N GLY A 335 5.02 8.22 20.41
CA GLY A 335 5.87 7.49 19.47
C GLY A 335 6.87 8.39 18.74
N THR A 336 7.87 7.74 18.13
CA THR A 336 8.96 8.37 17.36
C THR A 336 9.00 7.90 15.92
N GLU A 337 7.90 7.37 15.40
CA GLU A 337 7.81 6.87 14.03
C GLU A 337 8.14 7.96 13.00
N GLU A 338 8.73 7.56 11.89
CA GLU A 338 9.04 8.46 10.80
C GLU A 338 7.75 8.89 10.09
N THR A 339 7.57 10.19 9.94
CA THR A 339 6.40 10.76 9.24
C THR A 339 6.72 10.94 7.77
N GLY A 340 5.73 10.68 6.90
CA GLY A 340 5.78 11.10 5.52
C GLY A 340 5.83 12.63 5.38
N ARG A 341 6.06 13.12 4.17
CA ARG A 341 6.25 14.54 3.89
C ARG A 341 4.92 15.30 3.92
N PHE A 342 4.86 16.29 4.79
CA PHE A 342 3.79 17.28 4.88
C PHE A 342 4.37 18.58 5.46
N ARG A 343 3.61 19.68 5.38
CA ARG A 343 4.07 20.98 5.91
C ARG A 343 3.84 21.07 7.41
N GLU A 344 2.61 20.94 7.86
CA GLU A 344 2.25 21.06 9.28
C GLU A 344 0.87 20.45 9.58
N ILE A 345 0.62 20.19 10.87
CA ILE A 345 -0.71 19.89 11.41
C ILE A 345 -1.14 21.05 12.28
N LYS A 346 -2.33 21.60 12.03
CA LYS A 346 -2.94 22.72 12.76
C LYS A 346 -4.26 22.31 13.40
N GLY A 347 -4.83 23.24 14.15
CA GLY A 347 -6.16 23.13 14.73
C GLY A 347 -6.16 22.54 16.14
N SER A 348 -7.24 21.86 16.48
CA SER A 348 -7.54 21.47 17.87
C SER A 348 -6.86 20.16 18.28
N THR A 349 -5.56 20.02 18.06
CA THR A 349 -4.78 18.82 18.42
C THR A 349 -4.80 18.52 19.93
N ASN A 350 -4.96 19.54 20.76
CA ASN A 350 -5.06 19.44 22.22
C ASN A 350 -6.34 18.75 22.71
N LYS A 351 -7.32 18.54 21.83
CA LYS A 351 -8.56 17.79 22.16
C LYS A 351 -8.40 16.28 21.93
N ILE A 352 -7.26 15.82 21.46
CA ILE A 352 -6.97 14.41 21.20
C ILE A 352 -6.04 13.91 22.30
N ALA A 353 -6.50 12.97 23.11
CA ALA A 353 -5.72 12.40 24.21
C ALA A 353 -4.82 11.25 23.77
N SER A 354 -5.28 10.42 22.82
CA SER A 354 -4.54 9.27 22.30
C SER A 354 -4.94 8.99 20.85
N ILE A 355 -4.10 8.26 20.16
CA ILE A 355 -4.37 7.76 18.80
C ILE A 355 -4.01 6.31 18.71
N GLU A 356 -4.93 5.50 18.17
CA GLU A 356 -4.74 4.07 17.92
C GLU A 356 -5.03 3.76 16.46
N MET A 357 -4.32 2.79 15.90
CA MET A 357 -4.54 2.27 14.57
C MET A 357 -4.83 0.77 14.66
N VAL A 358 -5.97 0.37 14.11
CA VAL A 358 -6.36 -1.02 13.94
C VAL A 358 -6.23 -1.37 12.47
N ASP A 359 -5.52 -2.46 12.16
CA ASP A 359 -5.22 -2.98 10.81
C ASP A 359 -5.99 -4.26 10.55
#